data_70a083d6e903749ab97ac3cb64625c22
#
_entry.id   70a083d6e903749ab97ac3cb64625c22
#
_cell.length_a   1.000
_cell.length_b   1.000
_cell.length_c   1.000
_cell.angle_alpha   90.00
_cell.angle_beta   90.00
_cell.angle_gamma   90.00
#
_symmetry.space_group_name_H-M   'P 1'
#
loop_
_entity.id
_entity.type
_entity.pdbx_description
1 polymer ?
#
loop_
_entity_poly.entity_id
_entity_poly.type
_entity_poly.pdbx_seq_one_letter_code
_entity_poly.pdbx_strand_id
1 'polypeptide(L)'
;MHPLSIDKLSYWEQKTYFSSTDFIVIGAGIVGYSTALYLRERHPDASILILERGYLPSGASSKNAGFACFGSPTELYDDLQHIPENQVWDTLEMRWNGLQRLFSIIPKEKFDFQQNGSWDLIHSNTPQNELLKDDFIAYLNDNAEKITGTKNIYSEDKNVSNTFGFNHISTSYFNRLEGQIDTSQLNKAFYQKTIAQNINCLFGVNVNHFQEDSNNILLDTNIGEIKGAHLFICTNGLASEFFPEKVKPARAQVLITEPIHNLSLKGTFHYQKGYYYFRNIDNRILLGGGRNLDFKGETTSEFGLTEHIQASLEELLYNTITPSYKPKIEHRWSGIMGVGDEKKPIIEKISNRIAIGVRMGGMGVAIGSQVGKQLSELF
;
A
#
# COMPACT_ATOMS: atom_id res chain seq x y z
N MET A 1 11.83 -26.72 -12.89
CA MET A 1 12.30 -26.29 -14.23
C MET A 1 13.21 -25.10 -13.98
N HIS A 2 14.46 -25.15 -14.47
CA HIS A 2 15.28 -23.95 -14.50
C HIS A 2 14.66 -22.96 -15.49
N PRO A 3 14.57 -21.66 -15.16
CA PRO A 3 14.12 -20.66 -16.14
C PRO A 3 15.00 -20.75 -17.39
N LEU A 4 14.40 -20.58 -18.56
CA LEU A 4 15.15 -20.49 -19.81
C LEU A 4 16.06 -19.26 -19.71
N SER A 5 17.34 -19.47 -19.88
CA SER A 5 18.32 -18.39 -19.95
C SER A 5 18.15 -17.58 -21.24
N ILE A 6 18.43 -16.27 -21.19
CA ILE A 6 18.28 -15.34 -22.33
C ILE A 6 19.05 -15.83 -23.59
N ASP A 7 20.20 -16.48 -23.41
CA ASP A 7 21.00 -17.03 -24.52
C ASP A 7 20.32 -18.20 -25.29
N LYS A 8 19.24 -18.75 -24.73
CA LYS A 8 18.44 -19.83 -25.35
C LYS A 8 17.16 -19.35 -26.02
N LEU A 9 16.89 -18.04 -25.97
CA LEU A 9 15.72 -17.48 -26.58
C LEU A 9 15.82 -17.40 -28.09
N SER A 10 14.66 -17.54 -28.76
CA SER A 10 14.55 -17.31 -30.19
C SER A 10 14.80 -15.83 -30.54
N TYR A 11 15.12 -15.59 -31.83
CA TYR A 11 15.20 -14.20 -32.34
C TYR A 11 13.96 -13.37 -32.02
N TRP A 12 12.77 -13.96 -32.10
CA TRP A 12 11.49 -13.26 -31.85
C TRP A 12 11.34 -12.86 -30.40
N GLU A 13 11.68 -13.76 -29.47
CA GLU A 13 11.64 -13.48 -28.02
C GLU A 13 12.66 -12.39 -27.66
N GLN A 14 13.88 -12.51 -28.16
CA GLN A 14 14.92 -11.49 -27.93
C GLN A 14 14.49 -10.14 -28.49
N LYS A 15 13.98 -10.08 -29.72
CA LYS A 15 13.51 -8.85 -30.36
C LYS A 15 12.36 -8.20 -29.59
N THR A 16 11.43 -9.01 -29.06
CA THR A 16 10.19 -8.49 -28.41
C THR A 16 10.45 -8.02 -26.98
N TYR A 17 11.25 -8.77 -26.22
CA TYR A 17 11.35 -8.56 -24.76
C TYR A 17 12.71 -8.09 -24.27
N PHE A 18 13.79 -8.32 -25.05
CA PHE A 18 15.17 -8.09 -24.60
C PHE A 18 15.98 -7.20 -25.55
N SER A 19 15.35 -6.57 -26.54
CA SER A 19 15.97 -5.47 -27.28
C SER A 19 16.25 -4.29 -26.31
N SER A 20 17.14 -3.38 -26.71
CA SER A 20 17.47 -2.21 -25.89
C SER A 20 16.20 -1.53 -25.36
N THR A 21 16.10 -1.42 -24.04
CA THR A 21 14.94 -0.89 -23.34
C THR A 21 15.25 0.53 -22.83
N ASP A 22 14.38 1.50 -23.13
CA ASP A 22 14.59 2.89 -22.68
C ASP A 22 14.35 2.99 -21.16
N PHE A 23 13.31 2.34 -20.65
CA PHE A 23 12.93 2.41 -19.24
C PHE A 23 12.68 1.01 -18.66
N ILE A 24 13.45 0.63 -17.65
CA ILE A 24 13.21 -0.59 -16.88
C ILE A 24 12.62 -0.20 -15.51
N VAL A 25 11.56 -0.88 -15.11
CA VAL A 25 10.90 -0.72 -13.81
C VAL A 25 10.98 -2.03 -13.05
N ILE A 26 11.61 -2.05 -11.88
CA ILE A 26 11.64 -3.22 -11.00
C ILE A 26 10.47 -3.16 -10.01
N GLY A 27 9.59 -4.17 -10.07
CA GLY A 27 8.42 -4.34 -9.22
C GLY A 27 7.11 -4.02 -9.93
N ALA A 28 6.23 -5.01 -10.07
CA ALA A 28 4.87 -4.90 -10.61
C ALA A 28 3.84 -4.61 -9.52
N GLY A 29 4.14 -3.64 -8.64
CA GLY A 29 3.23 -3.09 -7.64
C GLY A 29 2.55 -1.81 -8.12
N ILE A 30 1.71 -1.19 -7.27
CA ILE A 30 1.00 0.07 -7.59
C ILE A 30 1.97 1.15 -8.06
N VAL A 31 3.12 1.32 -7.38
CA VAL A 31 4.13 2.32 -7.77
C VAL A 31 4.72 1.98 -9.14
N GLY A 32 5.17 0.75 -9.36
CA GLY A 32 5.80 0.34 -10.62
C GLY A 32 4.85 0.44 -11.82
N TYR A 33 3.63 -0.06 -11.70
CA TYR A 33 2.62 0.09 -12.75
C TYR A 33 2.31 1.56 -13.02
N SER A 34 2.12 2.38 -11.98
CA SER A 34 1.85 3.81 -12.15
C SER A 34 3.03 4.51 -12.82
N THR A 35 4.27 4.22 -12.40
CA THR A 35 5.48 4.77 -13.03
C THR A 35 5.51 4.43 -14.52
N ALA A 36 5.32 3.17 -14.88
CA ALA A 36 5.37 2.72 -16.26
C ALA A 36 4.27 3.35 -17.13
N LEU A 37 3.05 3.48 -16.59
CA LEU A 37 1.93 4.12 -17.30
C LEU A 37 2.18 5.62 -17.52
N TYR A 38 2.72 6.34 -16.54
CA TYR A 38 3.08 7.76 -16.71
C TYR A 38 4.31 7.95 -17.61
N LEU A 39 5.27 7.02 -17.60
CA LEU A 39 6.36 7.02 -18.59
C LEU A 39 5.82 6.85 -19.99
N ARG A 40 4.86 5.96 -20.23
CA ARG A 40 4.20 5.79 -21.53
C ARG A 40 3.46 7.04 -21.98
N GLU A 41 2.79 7.74 -21.05
CA GLU A 41 2.10 9.00 -21.34
C GLU A 41 3.10 10.10 -21.78
N ARG A 42 4.25 10.19 -21.11
CA ARG A 42 5.29 11.19 -21.39
C ARG A 42 6.18 10.85 -22.59
N HIS A 43 6.39 9.56 -22.81
CA HIS A 43 7.26 8.99 -23.86
C HIS A 43 6.50 7.95 -24.67
N PRO A 44 5.63 8.37 -25.60
CA PRO A 44 4.70 7.46 -26.31
C PRO A 44 5.39 6.32 -27.07
N ASP A 45 6.60 6.59 -27.60
CA ASP A 45 7.34 5.65 -28.46
C ASP A 45 8.42 4.87 -27.70
N ALA A 46 8.65 5.16 -26.42
CA ALA A 46 9.73 4.52 -25.65
C ALA A 46 9.42 3.04 -25.38
N SER A 47 10.45 2.21 -25.35
CA SER A 47 10.37 0.84 -24.89
C SER A 47 10.38 0.81 -23.36
N ILE A 48 9.35 0.19 -22.76
CA ILE A 48 9.19 0.10 -21.29
C ILE A 48 9.04 -1.36 -20.90
N LEU A 49 9.84 -1.79 -19.91
CA LEU A 49 9.85 -3.15 -19.40
C LEU A 49 9.67 -3.13 -17.86
N ILE A 50 8.66 -3.83 -17.38
CA ILE A 50 8.47 -4.10 -15.95
C ILE A 50 9.02 -5.50 -15.63
N LEU A 51 9.84 -5.60 -14.58
CA LEU A 51 10.36 -6.85 -14.05
C LEU A 51 9.75 -7.15 -12.68
N GLU A 52 9.11 -8.31 -12.53
CA GLU A 52 8.54 -8.80 -11.27
C GLU A 52 9.17 -10.14 -10.89
N ARG A 53 9.68 -10.26 -9.67
CA ARG A 53 10.32 -11.48 -9.19
C ARG A 53 9.37 -12.65 -8.97
N GLY A 54 8.11 -12.35 -8.59
CA GLY A 54 7.08 -13.36 -8.42
C GLY A 54 6.45 -13.82 -9.73
N TYR A 55 5.82 -14.99 -9.73
CA TYR A 55 4.94 -15.41 -10.84
C TYR A 55 3.66 -14.56 -10.92
N LEU A 56 3.32 -13.90 -9.84
CA LEU A 56 2.30 -12.87 -9.68
C LEU A 56 2.92 -11.70 -8.91
N PRO A 57 2.34 -10.50 -8.96
CA PRO A 57 2.76 -9.42 -8.07
C PRO A 57 2.76 -9.92 -6.62
N SER A 58 3.92 -10.01 -5.99
CA SER A 58 4.12 -10.70 -4.71
C SER A 58 4.39 -9.76 -3.54
N GLY A 59 4.55 -8.47 -3.82
CA GLY A 59 4.82 -7.43 -2.83
C GLY A 59 3.59 -6.94 -2.06
N ALA A 60 3.75 -5.83 -1.33
CA ALA A 60 2.69 -5.23 -0.50
C ALA A 60 1.42 -4.88 -1.27
N SER A 61 1.52 -4.61 -2.58
CA SER A 61 0.37 -4.26 -3.43
C SER A 61 -0.65 -5.39 -3.59
N SER A 62 -0.26 -6.65 -3.39
CA SER A 62 -1.15 -7.82 -3.46
C SER A 62 -1.48 -8.43 -2.10
N LYS A 63 -0.82 -7.94 -1.03
CA LYS A 63 -0.96 -8.49 0.33
C LYS A 63 -1.58 -7.52 1.33
N ASN A 64 -1.92 -6.30 0.90
CA ASN A 64 -2.55 -5.29 1.74
C ASN A 64 -4.03 -5.62 2.03
N ALA A 65 -4.57 -4.95 3.02
CA ALA A 65 -5.95 -5.13 3.46
C ALA A 65 -7.01 -4.40 2.60
N GLY A 66 -6.59 -3.66 1.55
CA GLY A 66 -7.49 -2.95 0.64
C GLY A 66 -8.13 -1.70 1.22
N PHE A 67 -7.41 -0.95 2.05
CA PHE A 67 -7.84 0.34 2.59
C PHE A 67 -7.53 1.46 1.61
N ALA A 68 -8.54 2.15 1.14
CA ALA A 68 -8.43 3.39 0.38
C ALA A 68 -8.65 4.58 1.34
N CYS A 69 -7.73 4.71 2.30
CA CYS A 69 -7.77 5.67 3.39
C CYS A 69 -6.59 6.64 3.30
N PHE A 70 -6.79 7.89 3.75
CA PHE A 70 -5.77 8.93 3.65
C PHE A 70 -5.39 9.58 4.99
N GLY A 71 -6.18 9.37 6.06
CA GLY A 71 -5.81 9.83 7.40
C GLY A 71 -6.93 9.69 8.42
N SER A 72 -6.70 8.94 9.49
CA SER A 72 -7.61 8.85 10.62
C SER A 72 -7.38 9.99 11.61
N PRO A 73 -8.42 10.48 12.31
CA PRO A 73 -8.29 11.59 13.26
C PRO A 73 -7.27 11.35 14.38
N THR A 74 -7.18 10.14 14.93
CA THR A 74 -6.21 9.87 16.00
C THR A 74 -4.77 9.77 15.48
N GLU A 75 -4.55 9.28 14.24
CA GLU A 75 -3.24 9.33 13.60
C GLU A 75 -2.81 10.78 13.37
N LEU A 76 -3.70 11.61 12.83
CA LEU A 76 -3.41 13.02 12.56
C LEU A 76 -3.13 13.80 13.86
N TYR A 77 -3.89 13.52 14.92
CA TYR A 77 -3.63 14.11 16.23
C TYR A 77 -2.24 13.75 16.76
N ASP A 78 -1.87 12.48 16.68
CA ASP A 78 -0.56 12.02 17.14
C ASP A 78 0.58 12.62 16.29
N ASP A 79 0.41 12.68 14.98
CA ASP A 79 1.39 13.27 14.07
C ASP A 79 1.63 14.76 14.35
N LEU A 80 0.57 15.54 14.60
CA LEU A 80 0.66 16.96 14.93
C LEU A 80 1.39 17.24 16.27
N GLN A 81 1.54 16.23 17.14
CA GLN A 81 2.35 16.36 18.36
C GLN A 81 3.85 16.15 18.12
N HIS A 82 4.22 15.45 17.04
CA HIS A 82 5.59 14.96 16.83
C HIS A 82 6.24 15.45 15.54
N ILE A 83 5.43 15.88 14.56
CA ILE A 83 5.86 16.28 13.21
C ILE A 83 5.41 17.71 12.96
N PRO A 84 6.23 18.56 12.28
CA PRO A 84 5.81 19.89 11.87
C PRO A 84 4.48 19.88 11.10
N GLU A 85 3.57 20.78 11.47
CA GLU A 85 2.18 20.82 10.96
C GLU A 85 2.09 20.78 9.44
N ASN A 86 2.93 21.57 8.75
CA ASN A 86 2.96 21.58 7.29
C ASN A 86 3.28 20.20 6.69
N GLN A 87 4.16 19.42 7.32
CA GLN A 87 4.51 18.07 6.84
C GLN A 87 3.36 17.07 7.04
N VAL A 88 2.53 17.26 8.09
CA VAL A 88 1.34 16.45 8.31
C VAL A 88 0.34 16.68 7.17
N TRP A 89 0.06 17.96 6.85
CA TRP A 89 -0.88 18.30 5.78
C TRP A 89 -0.34 17.96 4.40
N ASP A 90 0.94 18.16 4.12
CA ASP A 90 1.60 17.71 2.88
C ASP A 90 1.44 16.19 2.68
N THR A 91 1.55 15.42 3.77
CA THR A 91 1.38 13.96 3.73
C THR A 91 -0.07 13.58 3.46
N LEU A 92 -1.03 14.22 4.09
CA LEU A 92 -2.46 14.00 3.86
C LEU A 92 -2.84 14.37 2.42
N GLU A 93 -2.36 15.51 1.92
CA GLU A 93 -2.57 15.94 0.54
C GLU A 93 -1.97 14.93 -0.46
N MET A 94 -0.77 14.43 -0.20
CA MET A 94 -0.14 13.42 -1.05
C MET A 94 -0.95 12.12 -1.10
N ARG A 95 -1.49 11.68 0.05
CA ARG A 95 -2.38 10.50 0.13
C ARG A 95 -3.68 10.73 -0.63
N TRP A 96 -4.33 11.88 -0.44
CA TRP A 96 -5.55 12.25 -1.15
C TRP A 96 -5.34 12.31 -2.66
N ASN A 97 -4.32 13.06 -3.11
CA ASN A 97 -3.98 13.19 -4.51
C ASN A 97 -3.63 11.85 -5.15
N GLY A 98 -2.96 10.97 -4.40
CA GLY A 98 -2.65 9.62 -4.87
C GLY A 98 -3.89 8.76 -5.08
N LEU A 99 -4.89 8.84 -4.21
CA LEU A 99 -6.20 8.18 -4.42
C LEU A 99 -6.91 8.74 -5.64
N GLN A 100 -6.97 10.06 -5.81
CA GLN A 100 -7.61 10.66 -7.00
C GLN A 100 -6.90 10.23 -8.29
N ARG A 101 -5.56 10.13 -8.27
CA ARG A 101 -4.79 9.59 -9.41
C ARG A 101 -5.07 8.11 -9.65
N LEU A 102 -5.13 7.30 -8.61
CA LEU A 102 -5.51 5.90 -8.73
C LEU A 102 -6.85 5.77 -9.46
N PHE A 103 -7.85 6.54 -9.04
CA PHE A 103 -9.19 6.55 -9.64
C PHE A 103 -9.21 7.08 -11.09
N SER A 104 -8.29 7.96 -11.45
CA SER A 104 -8.13 8.42 -12.84
C SER A 104 -7.40 7.40 -13.73
N ILE A 105 -6.44 6.66 -13.18
CA ILE A 105 -5.73 5.61 -13.92
C ILE A 105 -6.64 4.40 -14.14
N ILE A 106 -7.28 3.90 -13.08
CA ILE A 106 -8.13 2.72 -13.09
C ILE A 106 -9.54 3.13 -12.65
N PRO A 107 -10.58 2.94 -13.48
CA PRO A 107 -11.96 3.21 -13.08
C PRO A 107 -12.36 2.43 -11.82
N LYS A 108 -13.07 3.08 -10.90
CA LYS A 108 -13.41 2.57 -9.56
C LYS A 108 -14.13 1.22 -9.58
N GLU A 109 -14.97 0.99 -10.57
CA GLU A 109 -15.72 -0.25 -10.77
C GLU A 109 -14.83 -1.45 -11.17
N LYS A 110 -13.61 -1.20 -11.66
CA LYS A 110 -12.66 -2.26 -12.04
C LYS A 110 -11.97 -2.93 -10.85
N PHE A 111 -12.07 -2.33 -9.67
CA PHE A 111 -11.46 -2.85 -8.44
C PHE A 111 -12.39 -2.75 -7.23
N ASP A 112 -13.70 -2.71 -7.50
CA ASP A 112 -14.77 -2.71 -6.48
C ASP A 112 -14.53 -1.68 -5.37
N PHE A 113 -14.29 -0.41 -5.76
CA PHE A 113 -14.17 0.65 -4.77
C PHE A 113 -15.52 0.91 -4.09
N GLN A 114 -15.54 0.74 -2.77
CA GLN A 114 -16.71 0.96 -1.92
C GLN A 114 -16.43 2.09 -0.94
N GLN A 115 -17.08 3.24 -1.13
CA GLN A 115 -16.95 4.40 -0.25
C GLN A 115 -17.92 4.26 0.94
N ASN A 116 -17.67 3.29 1.80
CA ASN A 116 -18.49 3.06 3.00
C ASN A 116 -18.06 3.91 4.20
N GLY A 117 -16.99 4.67 4.07
CA GLY A 117 -16.37 5.42 5.15
C GLY A 117 -15.36 4.61 5.96
N SER A 118 -14.72 5.29 6.89
CA SER A 118 -13.75 4.73 7.82
C SER A 118 -14.03 5.19 9.24
N TRP A 119 -13.96 4.29 10.20
CA TRP A 119 -14.13 4.56 11.63
C TRP A 119 -12.80 4.37 12.35
N ASP A 120 -12.40 5.36 13.11
CA ASP A 120 -11.25 5.31 14.01
C ASP A 120 -11.76 5.07 15.43
N LEU A 121 -11.63 3.82 15.90
CA LEU A 121 -12.29 3.31 17.10
C LEU A 121 -11.54 3.69 18.38
N ILE A 122 -12.29 4.15 19.39
CA ILE A 122 -11.75 4.54 20.70
C ILE A 122 -12.16 3.52 21.75
N HIS A 123 -11.18 2.95 22.45
CA HIS A 123 -11.43 1.99 23.52
C HIS A 123 -12.13 2.67 24.72
N SER A 124 -13.05 1.96 25.38
CA SER A 124 -13.83 2.51 26.51
C SER A 124 -13.00 2.90 27.73
N ASN A 125 -11.79 2.34 27.86
CA ASN A 125 -10.84 2.72 28.92
C ASN A 125 -9.95 3.90 28.55
N THR A 126 -10.10 4.49 27.35
CA THR A 126 -9.34 5.69 26.97
C THR A 126 -9.71 6.84 27.89
N PRO A 127 -8.73 7.49 28.55
CA PRO A 127 -9.01 8.61 29.43
C PRO A 127 -9.74 9.76 28.71
N GLN A 128 -10.66 10.43 29.39
CA GLN A 128 -11.47 11.50 28.80
C GLN A 128 -10.63 12.66 28.22
N ASN A 129 -9.48 12.94 28.79
CA ASN A 129 -8.56 13.97 28.31
C ASN A 129 -7.75 13.55 27.07
N GLU A 130 -7.79 12.28 26.67
CA GLU A 130 -7.19 11.77 25.43
C GLU A 130 -8.19 11.69 24.26
N LEU A 131 -9.48 11.94 24.52
CA LEU A 131 -10.49 12.05 23.48
C LEU A 131 -10.28 13.34 22.67
N LEU A 132 -10.48 13.23 21.36
CA LEU A 132 -10.45 14.42 20.50
C LEU A 132 -11.64 15.32 20.80
N LYS A 133 -11.37 16.60 20.97
CA LYS A 133 -12.40 17.61 21.25
C LYS A 133 -13.05 18.09 19.96
N ASP A 134 -14.26 18.65 20.08
CA ASP A 134 -15.02 19.17 18.94
C ASP A 134 -14.25 20.27 18.19
N ASP A 135 -13.51 21.13 18.89
CA ASP A 135 -12.68 22.17 18.29
C ASP A 135 -11.53 21.57 17.44
N PHE A 136 -10.97 20.45 17.89
CA PHE A 136 -9.97 19.73 17.12
C PHE A 136 -10.56 19.04 15.88
N ILE A 137 -11.75 18.45 15.99
CA ILE A 137 -12.45 17.89 14.82
C ILE A 137 -12.80 18.98 13.80
N ALA A 138 -13.21 20.17 14.28
CA ALA A 138 -13.44 21.33 13.41
C ALA A 138 -12.14 21.76 12.72
N TYR A 139 -11.03 21.85 13.44
CA TYR A 139 -9.71 22.14 12.89
C TYR A 139 -9.25 21.12 11.83
N LEU A 140 -9.48 19.83 12.07
CA LEU A 140 -9.19 18.79 11.05
C LEU A 140 -10.04 19.00 9.80
N ASN A 141 -11.33 19.29 9.96
CA ASN A 141 -12.23 19.54 8.84
C ASN A 141 -11.82 20.76 8.02
N ASP A 142 -11.43 21.86 8.65
CA ASP A 142 -10.99 23.09 7.98
C ASP A 142 -9.74 22.87 7.11
N ASN A 143 -8.78 22.08 7.60
CA ASN A 143 -7.57 21.76 6.83
C ASN A 143 -7.85 20.70 5.75
N ALA A 144 -8.64 19.70 6.06
CA ALA A 144 -9.01 18.68 5.08
C ALA A 144 -9.89 19.26 3.94
N GLU A 145 -10.74 20.27 4.21
CA GLU A 145 -11.48 20.98 3.17
C GLU A 145 -10.55 21.66 2.15
N LYS A 146 -9.48 22.31 2.62
CA LYS A 146 -8.48 22.97 1.74
C LYS A 146 -7.84 21.96 0.76
N ILE A 147 -7.65 20.73 1.21
CA ILE A 147 -7.01 19.65 0.44
C ILE A 147 -8.01 18.92 -0.46
N THR A 148 -9.18 18.56 0.09
CA THR A 148 -10.16 17.69 -0.58
C THR A 148 -11.24 18.44 -1.34
N GLY A 149 -11.42 19.73 -1.06
CA GLY A 149 -12.54 20.54 -1.54
C GLY A 149 -13.91 20.17 -0.90
N THR A 150 -13.90 19.35 0.17
CA THR A 150 -15.12 18.79 0.75
C THR A 150 -15.21 19.13 2.23
N LYS A 151 -16.34 19.75 2.63
CA LYS A 151 -16.60 20.14 4.02
C LYS A 151 -16.98 18.94 4.90
N ASN A 152 -16.70 19.04 6.19
CA ASN A 152 -17.22 18.13 7.22
C ASN A 152 -16.99 16.64 6.86
N ILE A 153 -15.74 16.28 6.55
CA ILE A 153 -15.40 14.90 6.23
C ILE A 153 -15.21 14.05 7.50
N TYR A 154 -14.83 14.68 8.61
CA TYR A 154 -14.69 14.05 9.92
C TYR A 154 -15.84 14.38 10.85
N SER A 155 -16.33 13.39 11.57
CA SER A 155 -17.34 13.55 12.62
C SER A 155 -17.16 12.51 13.72
N GLU A 156 -17.62 12.78 14.94
CA GLU A 156 -17.71 11.78 15.99
C GLU A 156 -18.94 10.88 15.76
N ASP A 157 -18.79 9.56 15.96
CA ASP A 157 -19.89 8.59 15.97
C ASP A 157 -19.93 7.84 17.31
N LYS A 158 -20.81 8.31 18.21
CA LYS A 158 -21.04 7.72 19.54
C LYS A 158 -21.85 6.42 19.50
N ASN A 159 -22.40 6.08 18.35
CA ASN A 159 -23.29 4.92 18.22
C ASN A 159 -22.62 3.72 17.53
N VAL A 160 -21.35 3.81 17.21
CA VAL A 160 -20.59 2.79 16.47
C VAL A 160 -20.70 1.38 17.07
N SER A 161 -20.63 1.28 18.41
CA SER A 161 -20.73 0.00 19.13
C SER A 161 -22.11 -0.64 18.98
N ASN A 162 -23.18 0.15 19.04
CA ASN A 162 -24.55 -0.37 18.83
C ASN A 162 -24.77 -0.73 17.35
N THR A 163 -24.22 0.05 16.42
CA THR A 163 -24.37 -0.17 14.98
C THR A 163 -23.73 -1.49 14.53
N PHE A 164 -22.52 -1.78 15.01
CA PHE A 164 -21.73 -2.94 14.54
C PHE A 164 -21.63 -4.07 15.59
N GLY A 165 -22.11 -3.86 16.82
CA GLY A 165 -22.06 -4.86 17.89
C GLY A 165 -20.70 -4.98 18.58
N PHE A 166 -19.89 -3.90 18.55
CA PHE A 166 -18.55 -3.91 19.16
C PHE A 166 -18.63 -3.87 20.69
N ASN A 167 -17.69 -4.54 21.35
CA ASN A 167 -17.49 -4.46 22.78
C ASN A 167 -16.24 -3.62 23.09
N HIS A 168 -16.20 -3.00 24.28
CA HIS A 168 -15.09 -2.17 24.75
C HIS A 168 -14.75 -0.96 23.86
N ILE A 169 -15.67 -0.50 23.03
CA ILE A 169 -15.55 0.73 22.23
C ILE A 169 -16.55 1.76 22.78
N SER A 170 -16.05 2.95 23.14
CA SER A 170 -16.89 4.04 23.68
C SER A 170 -17.44 4.96 22.60
N THR A 171 -16.62 5.28 21.60
CA THR A 171 -16.95 6.18 20.48
C THR A 171 -16.01 5.90 19.31
N SER A 172 -16.20 6.59 18.21
CA SER A 172 -15.28 6.59 17.08
C SER A 172 -15.30 7.93 16.37
N TYR A 173 -14.27 8.16 15.54
CA TYR A 173 -14.24 9.27 14.60
C TYR A 173 -14.39 8.73 13.18
N PHE A 174 -15.40 9.24 12.49
CA PHE A 174 -15.77 8.76 11.14
C PHE A 174 -15.21 9.68 10.07
N ASN A 175 -14.62 9.11 9.01
CA ASN A 175 -14.24 9.79 7.78
C ASN A 175 -15.10 9.29 6.62
N ARG A 176 -15.97 10.15 6.09
CA ARG A 176 -16.93 9.77 5.03
C ARG A 176 -16.36 9.65 3.61
N LEU A 177 -15.13 10.14 3.36
CA LEU A 177 -14.48 10.08 2.04
C LEU A 177 -13.64 8.84 1.84
N GLU A 178 -13.33 8.12 2.90
CA GLU A 178 -12.54 6.90 2.83
C GLU A 178 -13.37 5.69 2.44
N GLY A 179 -12.71 4.62 2.07
CA GLY A 179 -13.38 3.41 1.63
C GLY A 179 -12.42 2.23 1.48
N GLN A 180 -12.88 1.24 0.76
CA GLN A 180 -12.17 -0.02 0.57
C GLN A 180 -12.16 -0.45 -0.90
N ILE A 181 -11.21 -1.31 -1.23
CA ILE A 181 -11.01 -1.83 -2.58
C ILE A 181 -10.86 -3.36 -2.57
N ASP A 182 -11.11 -3.99 -3.70
CA ASP A 182 -10.59 -5.34 -3.95
C ASP A 182 -9.15 -5.24 -4.47
N THR A 183 -8.21 -5.65 -3.63
CA THR A 183 -6.78 -5.62 -3.90
C THR A 183 -6.39 -6.48 -5.11
N SER A 184 -7.04 -7.63 -5.30
CA SER A 184 -6.75 -8.54 -6.41
C SER A 184 -7.24 -7.99 -7.74
N GLN A 185 -8.44 -7.43 -7.76
CA GLN A 185 -9.00 -6.78 -8.95
C GLN A 185 -8.20 -5.53 -9.32
N LEU A 186 -7.72 -4.75 -8.35
CA LEU A 186 -6.85 -3.60 -8.62
C LEU A 186 -5.55 -4.03 -9.33
N ASN A 187 -4.85 -5.04 -8.83
CA ASN A 187 -3.62 -5.54 -9.46
C ASN A 187 -3.90 -6.05 -10.88
N LYS A 188 -4.99 -6.81 -11.07
CA LYS A 188 -5.42 -7.30 -12.38
C LYS A 188 -5.71 -6.15 -13.35
N ALA A 189 -6.40 -5.10 -12.90
CA ALA A 189 -6.75 -3.94 -13.71
C ALA A 189 -5.50 -3.14 -14.12
N PHE A 190 -4.54 -2.96 -13.22
CA PHE A 190 -3.25 -2.36 -13.55
C PHE A 190 -2.50 -3.17 -14.61
N TYR A 191 -2.37 -4.48 -14.43
CA TYR A 191 -1.72 -5.35 -15.42
C TYR A 191 -2.38 -5.25 -16.80
N GLN A 192 -3.71 -5.38 -16.85
CA GLN A 192 -4.46 -5.28 -18.11
C GLN A 192 -4.25 -3.94 -18.81
N LYS A 193 -4.28 -2.82 -18.06
CA LYS A 193 -4.04 -1.50 -18.62
C LYS A 193 -2.61 -1.35 -19.15
N THR A 194 -1.65 -1.88 -18.42
CA THR A 194 -0.22 -1.84 -18.78
C THR A 194 0.03 -2.56 -20.10
N ILE A 195 -0.49 -3.77 -20.25
CA ILE A 195 -0.36 -4.54 -21.51
C ILE A 195 -1.10 -3.85 -22.67
N ALA A 196 -2.30 -3.29 -22.42
CA ALA A 196 -3.06 -2.56 -23.43
C ALA A 196 -2.34 -1.29 -23.95
N GLN A 197 -1.32 -0.81 -23.19
CA GLN A 197 -0.47 0.31 -23.60
C GLN A 197 0.89 -0.12 -24.15
N ASN A 198 1.02 -1.37 -24.58
CA ASN A 198 2.26 -1.93 -25.13
C ASN A 198 3.47 -1.79 -24.20
N ILE A 199 3.25 -1.96 -22.90
CA ILE A 199 4.32 -2.03 -21.90
C ILE A 199 4.57 -3.50 -21.59
N ASN A 200 5.81 -3.96 -21.76
CA ASN A 200 6.17 -5.35 -21.48
C ASN A 200 6.27 -5.61 -19.98
N CYS A 201 5.76 -6.77 -19.53
CA CYS A 201 5.88 -7.23 -18.15
C CYS A 201 6.46 -8.66 -18.16
N LEU A 202 7.55 -8.87 -17.45
CA LEU A 202 8.15 -10.18 -17.25
C LEU A 202 8.03 -10.57 -15.77
N PHE A 203 7.41 -11.72 -15.53
CA PHE A 203 7.24 -12.31 -14.21
C PHE A 203 8.23 -13.46 -13.98
N GLY A 204 8.57 -13.72 -12.73
CA GLY A 204 9.59 -14.71 -12.38
C GLY A 204 11.02 -14.22 -12.64
N VAL A 205 11.21 -12.91 -12.81
CA VAL A 205 12.52 -12.29 -13.06
C VAL A 205 12.99 -11.58 -11.80
N ASN A 206 13.97 -12.18 -11.13
CA ASN A 206 14.64 -11.57 -9.97
C ASN A 206 15.88 -10.79 -10.43
N VAL A 207 15.96 -9.53 -10.05
CA VAL A 207 17.18 -8.72 -10.24
C VAL A 207 18.07 -8.91 -9.02
N ASN A 208 19.24 -9.50 -9.22
CA ASN A 208 20.22 -9.77 -8.17
C ASN A 208 21.10 -8.56 -7.91
N HIS A 209 21.53 -7.91 -9.00
CA HIS A 209 22.43 -6.76 -8.97
C HIS A 209 22.18 -5.86 -10.17
N PHE A 210 22.60 -4.61 -10.07
CA PHE A 210 22.64 -3.69 -11.21
C PHE A 210 23.89 -2.82 -11.14
N GLN A 211 24.35 -2.42 -12.30
CA GLN A 211 25.46 -1.47 -12.44
C GLN A 211 25.20 -0.47 -13.56
N GLU A 212 25.68 0.76 -13.37
CA GLU A 212 25.60 1.81 -14.36
C GLU A 212 26.95 1.94 -15.06
N ASP A 213 26.93 1.96 -16.39
CA ASP A 213 28.06 2.36 -17.21
C ASP A 213 27.79 3.75 -17.83
N SER A 214 28.69 4.23 -18.69
CA SER A 214 28.58 5.56 -19.32
C SER A 214 27.29 5.74 -20.13
N ASN A 215 26.71 4.66 -20.68
CA ASN A 215 25.61 4.72 -21.63
C ASN A 215 24.36 3.95 -21.21
N ASN A 216 24.48 2.97 -20.31
CA ASN A 216 23.44 2.01 -20.01
C ASN A 216 23.43 1.59 -18.54
N ILE A 217 22.33 0.95 -18.16
CA ILE A 217 22.21 0.13 -16.95
C ILE A 217 22.28 -1.33 -17.37
N LEU A 218 23.07 -2.12 -16.66
CA LEU A 218 23.14 -3.56 -16.79
C LEU A 218 22.52 -4.19 -15.53
N LEU A 219 21.53 -5.05 -15.73
CA LEU A 219 20.88 -5.81 -14.65
C LEU A 219 21.34 -7.26 -14.72
N ASP A 220 21.94 -7.77 -13.66
CA ASP A 220 22.13 -9.19 -13.43
C ASP A 220 20.83 -9.80 -12.90
N THR A 221 20.29 -10.80 -13.62
CA THR A 221 19.03 -11.43 -13.25
C THR A 221 19.16 -12.96 -13.24
N ASN A 222 18.19 -13.63 -12.62
CA ASN A 222 18.11 -15.09 -12.62
C ASN A 222 17.94 -15.73 -14.01
N ILE A 223 17.66 -14.94 -15.06
CA ILE A 223 17.50 -15.43 -16.44
C ILE A 223 18.63 -14.96 -17.36
N GLY A 224 19.55 -14.12 -16.89
CA GLY A 224 20.66 -13.55 -17.62
C GLY A 224 20.71 -12.02 -17.53
N GLU A 225 21.59 -11.40 -18.31
CA GLU A 225 21.78 -9.95 -18.29
C GLU A 225 20.69 -9.23 -19.10
N ILE A 226 20.10 -8.18 -18.49
CA ILE A 226 19.15 -7.28 -19.15
C ILE A 226 19.74 -5.87 -19.19
N LYS A 227 19.59 -5.19 -20.33
CA LYS A 227 20.18 -3.88 -20.58
C LYS A 227 19.11 -2.82 -20.84
N GLY A 228 19.29 -1.62 -20.26
CA GLY A 228 18.39 -0.49 -20.48
C GLY A 228 19.06 0.87 -20.31
N ALA A 229 18.37 1.92 -20.70
CA ALA A 229 18.89 3.27 -20.56
C ALA A 229 18.65 3.89 -19.17
N HIS A 230 17.47 3.64 -18.57
CA HIS A 230 17.09 4.16 -17.25
C HIS A 230 16.43 3.07 -16.40
N LEU A 231 16.63 3.13 -15.10
CA LEU A 231 16.12 2.19 -14.11
C LEU A 231 15.29 2.87 -13.04
N PHE A 232 14.10 2.34 -12.79
CA PHE A 232 13.22 2.74 -11.71
C PHE A 232 13.03 1.59 -10.73
N ILE A 233 13.37 1.79 -9.45
CA ILE A 233 13.26 0.76 -8.41
C ILE A 233 12.01 1.05 -7.58
N CYS A 234 10.99 0.18 -7.72
CA CYS A 234 9.66 0.30 -7.13
C CYS A 234 9.33 -0.88 -6.19
N THR A 235 10.34 -1.46 -5.56
CA THR A 235 10.22 -2.68 -4.75
C THR A 235 9.88 -2.43 -3.28
N ASN A 236 9.60 -1.18 -2.90
CA ASN A 236 9.19 -0.75 -1.56
C ASN A 236 10.10 -1.30 -0.44
N GLY A 237 9.57 -2.10 0.50
CA GLY A 237 10.36 -2.66 1.62
C GLY A 237 11.49 -3.59 1.17
N LEU A 238 11.34 -4.24 0.02
CA LEU A 238 12.37 -5.11 -0.54
C LEU A 238 13.53 -4.34 -1.20
N ALA A 239 13.37 -3.03 -1.40
CA ALA A 239 14.49 -2.17 -1.80
C ALA A 239 15.60 -2.09 -0.74
N SER A 240 15.35 -2.54 0.49
CA SER A 240 16.37 -2.71 1.51
C SER A 240 17.50 -3.68 1.11
N GLU A 241 17.26 -4.55 0.14
CA GLU A 241 18.30 -5.41 -0.44
C GLU A 241 19.37 -4.58 -1.19
N PHE A 242 18.98 -3.43 -1.75
CA PHE A 242 19.88 -2.52 -2.47
C PHE A 242 20.24 -1.26 -1.67
N PHE A 243 19.33 -0.78 -0.82
CA PHE A 243 19.43 0.48 -0.08
C PHE A 243 19.01 0.31 1.40
N PRO A 244 19.74 -0.47 2.19
CA PRO A 244 19.38 -0.76 3.59
C PRO A 244 19.35 0.48 4.50
N GLU A 245 20.09 1.54 4.12
CA GLU A 245 20.13 2.81 4.83
C GLU A 245 18.89 3.70 4.55
N LYS A 246 18.18 3.47 3.43
CA LYS A 246 17.05 4.31 3.00
C LYS A 246 15.69 3.76 3.42
N VAL A 247 15.54 2.44 3.44
CA VAL A 247 14.28 1.78 3.74
C VAL A 247 14.50 0.53 4.58
N LYS A 248 13.65 0.38 5.61
CA LYS A 248 13.62 -0.83 6.45
C LYS A 248 12.42 -1.68 6.05
N PRO A 249 12.59 -2.98 5.83
CA PRO A 249 11.46 -3.88 5.59
C PRO A 249 10.67 -4.06 6.89
N ALA A 250 9.34 -4.08 6.79
CA ALA A 250 8.47 -4.25 7.94
C ALA A 250 7.35 -5.23 7.61
N ARG A 251 7.36 -6.38 8.26
CA ARG A 251 6.32 -7.38 8.11
C ARG A 251 5.04 -6.93 8.81
N ALA A 252 3.91 -7.01 8.11
CA ALA A 252 2.58 -6.85 8.64
C ALA A 252 1.80 -8.15 8.47
N GLN A 253 1.07 -8.57 9.49
CA GLN A 253 0.35 -9.84 9.53
C GLN A 253 -1.15 -9.60 9.47
N VAL A 254 -1.86 -10.52 8.84
CA VAL A 254 -3.29 -10.44 8.58
C VAL A 254 -3.94 -11.80 8.77
N LEU A 255 -5.18 -11.81 9.22
CA LEU A 255 -6.09 -12.95 9.18
C LEU A 255 -7.39 -12.59 8.46
N ILE A 256 -8.09 -13.62 7.95
CA ILE A 256 -9.43 -13.48 7.40
C ILE A 256 -10.31 -14.64 7.92
N THR A 257 -11.56 -14.34 8.23
CA THR A 257 -12.52 -15.32 8.71
C THR A 257 -13.14 -16.13 7.56
N GLU A 258 -13.76 -17.27 7.86
CA GLU A 258 -14.77 -17.87 6.98
C GLU A 258 -15.95 -16.89 6.76
N PRO A 259 -16.79 -17.09 5.72
CA PRO A 259 -17.96 -16.26 5.51
C PRO A 259 -18.90 -16.29 6.73
N ILE A 260 -19.33 -15.11 7.15
CA ILE A 260 -20.23 -14.92 8.28
C ILE A 260 -21.62 -14.61 7.74
N HIS A 261 -22.59 -15.44 8.13
CA HIS A 261 -23.98 -15.23 7.71
C HIS A 261 -24.53 -13.92 8.30
N ASN A 262 -25.11 -13.07 7.44
CA ASN A 262 -25.67 -11.76 7.81
C ASN A 262 -24.66 -10.81 8.49
N LEU A 263 -23.42 -10.80 8.03
CA LEU A 263 -22.42 -9.84 8.54
C LEU A 263 -22.91 -8.40 8.32
N SER A 264 -23.16 -7.67 9.40
CA SER A 264 -23.59 -6.26 9.37
C SER A 264 -22.43 -5.28 9.19
N LEU A 265 -21.20 -5.71 9.42
CA LEU A 265 -19.99 -4.88 9.32
C LEU A 265 -19.80 -4.39 7.88
N LYS A 266 -19.71 -3.06 7.70
CA LYS A 266 -19.42 -2.42 6.42
C LYS A 266 -18.49 -1.24 6.64
N GLY A 267 -17.45 -1.14 5.80
CA GLY A 267 -16.46 -0.07 5.83
C GLY A 267 -15.13 -0.51 6.44
N THR A 268 -14.28 0.44 6.66
CA THR A 268 -12.93 0.25 7.19
C THR A 268 -12.85 0.77 8.61
N PHE A 269 -12.11 0.08 9.45
CA PHE A 269 -11.98 0.38 10.87
C PHE A 269 -10.52 0.42 11.26
N HIS A 270 -10.11 1.50 11.91
CA HIS A 270 -8.81 1.66 12.55
C HIS A 270 -8.98 1.54 14.07
N TYR A 271 -7.97 1.03 14.74
CA TYR A 271 -7.94 0.90 16.18
C TYR A 271 -6.53 1.13 16.69
N GLN A 272 -6.38 1.75 17.87
CA GLN A 272 -5.09 2.10 18.46
C GLN A 272 -4.18 2.88 17.48
N LYS A 273 -4.67 4.04 17.00
CA LYS A 273 -3.93 4.91 16.06
C LYS A 273 -3.51 4.19 14.76
N GLY A 274 -4.32 3.23 14.30
CA GLY A 274 -4.09 2.46 13.07
C GLY A 274 -3.12 1.29 13.20
N TYR A 275 -2.64 0.95 14.41
CA TYR A 275 -1.85 -0.25 14.63
C TYR A 275 -2.63 -1.54 14.39
N TYR A 276 -3.96 -1.50 14.55
CA TYR A 276 -4.88 -2.53 14.12
C TYR A 276 -5.87 -1.96 13.12
N TYR A 277 -6.25 -2.77 12.17
CA TYR A 277 -7.18 -2.36 11.11
C TYR A 277 -8.01 -3.56 10.65
N PHE A 278 -9.30 -3.37 10.43
CA PHE A 278 -10.17 -4.44 9.93
C PHE A 278 -11.28 -3.86 9.03
N ARG A 279 -11.86 -4.75 8.22
CA ARG A 279 -12.96 -4.42 7.32
C ARG A 279 -13.74 -5.66 6.91
N ASN A 280 -14.88 -5.45 6.26
CA ASN A 280 -15.59 -6.53 5.58
C ASN A 280 -15.05 -6.77 4.16
N ILE A 281 -15.08 -8.03 3.72
CA ILE A 281 -14.93 -8.45 2.32
C ILE A 281 -15.60 -9.81 2.12
N ASP A 282 -16.42 -9.99 1.08
CA ASP A 282 -17.12 -11.25 0.76
C ASP A 282 -17.84 -11.90 1.96
N ASN A 283 -18.54 -11.11 2.75
CA ASN A 283 -19.14 -11.50 4.04
C ASN A 283 -18.13 -12.06 5.07
N ARG A 284 -16.87 -11.69 4.98
CA ARG A 284 -15.78 -12.05 5.92
C ARG A 284 -15.29 -10.81 6.65
N ILE A 285 -14.60 -11.03 7.75
CA ILE A 285 -13.81 -9.99 8.43
C ILE A 285 -12.34 -10.25 8.09
N LEU A 286 -11.71 -9.27 7.48
CA LEU A 286 -10.27 -9.18 7.30
C LEU A 286 -9.71 -8.28 8.39
N LEU A 287 -8.74 -8.77 9.17
CA LEU A 287 -8.15 -8.08 10.31
C LEU A 287 -6.62 -8.19 10.24
N GLY A 288 -5.94 -7.07 10.38
CA GLY A 288 -4.48 -7.02 10.42
C GLY A 288 -3.96 -6.04 11.47
N GLY A 289 -2.65 -6.09 11.69
CA GLY A 289 -1.98 -5.18 12.62
C GLY A 289 -1.11 -5.88 13.66
N GLY A 290 -0.98 -5.25 14.85
CA GLY A 290 -0.22 -5.79 15.98
C GLY A 290 1.31 -5.66 15.85
N ARG A 291 1.84 -5.03 14.79
CA ARG A 291 3.29 -4.87 14.61
C ARG A 291 3.93 -4.10 15.78
N ASN A 292 3.20 -3.21 16.43
CA ASN A 292 3.66 -2.46 17.61
C ASN A 292 4.00 -3.34 18.81
N LEU A 293 3.56 -4.59 18.83
CA LEU A 293 3.90 -5.56 19.89
C LEU A 293 5.34 -6.07 19.76
N ASP A 294 5.89 -6.08 18.55
CA ASP A 294 7.27 -6.51 18.29
C ASP A 294 7.87 -5.84 17.05
N PHE A 295 8.16 -4.55 17.17
CA PHE A 295 8.80 -3.81 16.06
C PHE A 295 10.11 -4.46 15.60
N LYS A 296 10.88 -5.03 16.53
CA LYS A 296 12.19 -5.63 16.23
C LYS A 296 12.03 -6.93 15.46
N GLY A 297 11.20 -7.84 15.92
CA GLY A 297 10.96 -9.13 15.26
C GLY A 297 10.24 -8.98 13.90
N GLU A 298 9.40 -7.95 13.76
CA GLU A 298 8.71 -7.65 12.51
C GLU A 298 9.53 -6.75 11.55
N THR A 299 10.79 -6.40 11.89
CA THR A 299 11.72 -5.74 10.95
C THR A 299 12.45 -6.81 10.14
N THR A 300 11.82 -7.30 9.09
CA THR A 300 12.31 -8.39 8.25
C THR A 300 11.71 -8.31 6.84
N SER A 301 12.45 -8.78 5.84
CA SER A 301 11.99 -9.00 4.46
C SER A 301 11.36 -10.38 4.24
N GLU A 302 11.38 -11.26 5.26
CA GLU A 302 10.83 -12.60 5.16
C GLU A 302 9.33 -12.62 5.47
N PHE A 303 8.57 -13.34 4.65
CA PHE A 303 7.18 -13.65 4.95
C PHE A 303 7.11 -14.66 6.11
N GLY A 304 6.05 -14.58 6.88
CA GLY A 304 5.83 -15.50 7.99
C GLY A 304 4.79 -14.96 8.97
N LEU A 305 4.46 -15.77 9.96
CA LEU A 305 3.52 -15.44 11.02
C LEU A 305 4.21 -15.65 12.38
N THR A 306 3.87 -14.82 13.36
CA THR A 306 4.33 -14.95 14.74
C THR A 306 3.14 -15.20 15.66
N GLU A 307 3.29 -16.14 16.58
CA GLU A 307 2.20 -16.61 17.43
C GLU A 307 1.58 -15.48 18.25
N HIS A 308 2.41 -14.65 18.89
CA HIS A 308 1.89 -13.59 19.76
C HIS A 308 1.13 -12.48 19.00
N ILE A 309 1.52 -12.14 17.76
CA ILE A 309 0.76 -11.21 16.93
C ILE A 309 -0.54 -11.84 16.49
N GLN A 310 -0.52 -13.09 16.03
CA GLN A 310 -1.74 -13.78 15.63
C GLN A 310 -2.71 -13.97 16.80
N ALA A 311 -2.21 -14.29 18.00
CA ALA A 311 -3.02 -14.37 19.21
C ALA A 311 -3.67 -13.01 19.56
N SER A 312 -2.93 -11.91 19.44
CA SER A 312 -3.49 -10.56 19.66
C SER A 312 -4.56 -10.17 18.63
N LEU A 313 -4.39 -10.57 17.35
CA LEU A 313 -5.45 -10.39 16.34
C LEU A 313 -6.70 -11.21 16.69
N GLU A 314 -6.56 -12.45 17.16
CA GLU A 314 -7.67 -13.27 17.59
C GLU A 314 -8.37 -12.69 18.82
N GLU A 315 -7.60 -12.21 19.78
CA GLU A 315 -8.14 -11.55 20.98
C GLU A 315 -9.01 -10.34 20.60
N LEU A 316 -8.52 -9.47 19.71
CA LEU A 316 -9.27 -8.33 19.21
C LEU A 316 -10.51 -8.77 18.44
N LEU A 317 -10.40 -9.81 17.59
CA LEU A 317 -11.51 -10.35 16.84
C LEU A 317 -12.63 -10.84 17.78
N TYR A 318 -12.29 -11.69 18.76
CA TYR A 318 -13.28 -12.37 19.57
C TYR A 318 -13.80 -11.54 20.75
N ASN A 319 -12.99 -10.62 21.30
CA ASN A 319 -13.40 -9.88 22.48
C ASN A 319 -13.99 -8.50 22.15
N THR A 320 -13.62 -7.94 21.01
CA THR A 320 -14.04 -6.57 20.63
C THR A 320 -14.91 -6.56 19.37
N ILE A 321 -14.47 -7.20 18.29
CA ILE A 321 -15.15 -7.10 16.99
C ILE A 321 -16.38 -8.01 16.93
N THR A 322 -16.25 -9.25 17.40
CA THR A 322 -17.31 -10.25 17.37
C THR A 322 -17.59 -10.89 18.73
N PRO A 323 -17.92 -10.08 19.78
CA PRO A 323 -18.04 -10.59 21.15
C PRO A 323 -19.18 -11.59 21.34
N SER A 324 -20.18 -11.54 20.47
CA SER A 324 -21.38 -12.39 20.55
C SER A 324 -21.21 -13.77 19.86
N TYR A 325 -20.15 -13.94 19.06
CA TYR A 325 -19.87 -15.18 18.31
C TYR A 325 -18.38 -15.26 17.95
N LYS A 326 -17.91 -16.48 17.67
CA LYS A 326 -16.50 -16.73 17.33
C LYS A 326 -16.39 -17.29 15.90
N PRO A 327 -16.23 -16.40 14.88
CA PRO A 327 -16.05 -16.88 13.51
C PRO A 327 -14.75 -17.68 13.39
N LYS A 328 -14.77 -18.73 12.59
CA LYS A 328 -13.55 -19.47 12.29
C LYS A 328 -12.64 -18.63 11.39
N ILE A 329 -11.34 -18.80 11.55
CA ILE A 329 -10.33 -18.17 10.71
C ILE A 329 -10.03 -19.11 9.54
N GLU A 330 -10.21 -18.61 8.30
CA GLU A 330 -10.00 -19.38 7.08
C GLU A 330 -8.55 -19.32 6.63
N HIS A 331 -7.94 -18.11 6.67
CA HIS A 331 -6.59 -17.93 6.15
C HIS A 331 -5.83 -16.84 6.90
N ARG A 332 -4.49 -16.95 6.87
CA ARG A 332 -3.55 -15.98 7.45
C ARG A 332 -2.41 -15.75 6.48
N TRP A 333 -1.93 -14.50 6.40
CA TRP A 333 -0.76 -14.17 5.58
C TRP A 333 -0.02 -12.97 6.15
N SER A 334 1.12 -12.66 5.53
CA SER A 334 1.89 -11.45 5.82
C SER A 334 2.28 -10.73 4.55
N GLY A 335 2.56 -9.43 4.67
CA GLY A 335 3.11 -8.59 3.62
C GLY A 335 4.30 -7.80 4.16
N ILE A 336 5.20 -7.37 3.26
CA ILE A 336 6.38 -6.60 3.62
C ILE A 336 6.18 -5.15 3.19
N MET A 337 6.06 -4.26 4.18
CA MET A 337 6.01 -2.81 3.97
C MET A 337 7.42 -2.23 3.91
N GLY A 338 7.57 -1.05 3.32
CA GLY A 338 8.76 -0.22 3.44
C GLY A 338 8.50 0.90 4.44
N VAL A 339 9.29 0.94 5.50
CA VAL A 339 9.20 1.95 6.56
C VAL A 339 10.55 2.64 6.78
N GLY A 340 10.56 3.72 7.53
CA GLY A 340 11.74 4.47 7.93
C GLY A 340 11.41 5.38 9.10
N ASP A 341 12.31 6.28 9.41
CA ASP A 341 12.15 7.21 10.53
C ASP A 341 11.14 8.34 10.22
N GLU A 342 10.86 8.57 8.92
CA GLU A 342 9.86 9.52 8.45
C GLU A 342 8.70 8.80 7.74
N LYS A 343 7.49 9.36 7.81
CA LYS A 343 6.30 8.85 7.09
C LYS A 343 6.31 9.19 5.60
N LYS A 344 7.14 10.13 5.16
CA LYS A 344 7.22 10.57 3.76
C LYS A 344 7.88 9.50 2.88
N PRO A 345 7.34 9.19 1.69
CA PRO A 345 8.00 8.29 0.75
C PRO A 345 9.31 8.86 0.23
N ILE A 346 10.20 8.00 -0.24
CA ILE A 346 11.44 8.40 -0.92
C ILE A 346 11.18 8.38 -2.42
N ILE A 347 11.40 9.51 -3.08
CA ILE A 347 11.31 9.70 -4.53
C ILE A 347 12.53 10.51 -4.94
N GLU A 348 13.55 9.84 -5.44
CA GLU A 348 14.82 10.52 -5.72
C GLU A 348 15.62 9.84 -6.84
N LYS A 349 16.47 10.63 -7.49
CA LYS A 349 17.54 10.11 -8.35
C LYS A 349 18.68 9.59 -7.50
N ILE A 350 19.09 8.36 -7.73
CA ILE A 350 20.33 7.80 -7.18
C ILE A 350 21.53 8.18 -8.05
N SER A 351 21.29 8.26 -9.36
CA SER A 351 22.29 8.64 -10.36
C SER A 351 21.63 9.33 -11.56
N ASN A 352 22.37 9.55 -12.62
CA ASN A 352 21.84 10.09 -13.87
C ASN A 352 20.85 9.15 -14.57
N ARG A 353 20.82 7.86 -14.20
CA ARG A 353 20.02 6.83 -14.87
C ARG A 353 19.15 6.00 -13.91
N ILE A 354 19.35 6.13 -12.61
CA ILE A 354 18.67 5.31 -11.60
C ILE A 354 17.83 6.21 -10.69
N ALA A 355 16.57 5.88 -10.53
CA ALA A 355 15.65 6.52 -9.59
C ALA A 355 14.93 5.49 -8.73
N ILE A 356 14.53 5.89 -7.51
CA ILE A 356 13.79 5.04 -6.58
C ILE A 356 12.49 5.68 -6.13
N GLY A 357 11.44 4.83 -5.99
CA GLY A 357 10.14 5.19 -5.41
C GLY A 357 9.75 4.17 -4.35
N VAL A 358 10.11 4.41 -3.07
CA VAL A 358 10.02 3.42 -1.98
C VAL A 358 9.56 4.06 -0.66
N ARG A 359 9.39 3.28 0.38
CA ARG A 359 9.01 3.71 1.74
C ARG A 359 7.58 4.28 1.80
N MET A 360 6.59 3.46 1.39
CA MET A 360 5.18 3.89 1.40
C MET A 360 4.55 3.90 2.81
N GLY A 361 5.23 3.45 3.86
CA GLY A 361 4.78 3.55 5.26
C GLY A 361 3.43 2.87 5.58
N GLY A 362 3.05 1.81 4.85
CA GLY A 362 1.74 1.17 4.98
C GLY A 362 0.62 1.81 4.15
N MET A 363 0.84 3.01 3.58
CA MET A 363 -0.19 3.79 2.86
C MET A 363 -0.11 3.67 1.33
N GLY A 364 0.47 2.57 0.83
CA GLY A 364 0.77 2.39 -0.60
C GLY A 364 -0.45 2.44 -1.54
N VAL A 365 -1.64 2.07 -1.08
CA VAL A 365 -2.88 2.21 -1.87
C VAL A 365 -3.19 3.69 -2.10
N ALA A 366 -3.06 4.51 -1.06
CA ALA A 366 -3.35 5.94 -1.14
C ALA A 366 -2.27 6.70 -1.93
N ILE A 367 -0.98 6.48 -1.63
CA ILE A 367 0.09 7.33 -2.19
C ILE A 367 0.77 6.77 -3.43
N GLY A 368 0.64 5.46 -3.70
CA GLY A 368 1.49 4.78 -4.69
C GLY A 368 1.38 5.34 -6.10
N SER A 369 0.16 5.75 -6.53
CA SER A 369 -0.03 6.35 -7.85
C SER A 369 0.56 7.75 -7.97
N GLN A 370 0.55 8.54 -6.88
CA GLN A 370 1.23 9.84 -6.82
C GLN A 370 2.74 9.68 -6.88
N VAL A 371 3.29 8.72 -6.12
CA VAL A 371 4.71 8.38 -6.14
C VAL A 371 5.14 7.94 -7.53
N GLY A 372 4.35 7.08 -8.19
CA GLY A 372 4.65 6.63 -9.55
C GLY A 372 4.69 7.76 -10.56
N LYS A 373 3.77 8.74 -10.45
CA LYS A 373 3.79 9.94 -11.28
C LYS A 373 5.07 10.75 -11.06
N GLN A 374 5.35 11.13 -9.82
CA GLN A 374 6.52 11.94 -9.49
C GLN A 374 7.83 11.23 -9.88
N LEU A 375 7.90 9.92 -9.70
CA LEU A 375 9.05 9.11 -10.09
C LEU A 375 9.27 9.16 -11.62
N SER A 376 8.20 9.05 -12.42
CA SER A 376 8.27 9.13 -13.89
C SER A 376 8.74 10.52 -14.41
N GLU A 377 8.65 11.56 -13.59
CA GLU A 377 9.05 12.93 -13.93
C GLU A 377 10.55 13.19 -13.72
N LEU A 378 11.28 12.23 -13.15
CA LEU A 378 12.70 12.39 -12.84
C LEU A 378 13.62 12.24 -14.07
N PHE A 379 13.18 11.56 -15.15
CA PHE A 379 13.92 11.42 -16.40
C PHE A 379 13.10 11.80 -17.62
#